data_f8c4f1e10692e5d5c458c9f882135900
#
_entry.id   f8c4f1e10692e5d5c458c9f882135900
#
_cell.length_a   1.000
_cell.length_b   1.000
_cell.length_c   1.000
_cell.angle_alpha   90.00
_cell.angle_beta   90.00
_cell.angle_gamma   90.00
#
_symmetry.space_group_name_H-M   'P 1'
#
loop_
_entity.id
_entity.type
_entity.pdbx_description
1 polymer ?
#
loop_
_entity_poly.entity_id
_entity_poly.type
_entity_poly.pdbx_seq_one_letter_code
_entity_poly.pdbx_strand_id
1 'polypeptide(L)'
;MDPTSDIIITIIVVTIIFILLGAFLIIFLLIHKKKQEANREERQSLQAQFTQTLLQTQLEIQEQTLKNISQEIHDNIGQVLSLAKLNINTMNCDEPVALQEKISDSKHLISKAIQDLRDLSRSLNTDYVIEMGLLRSVEYELELIKRTGTLETVLHVEGRPYRLEQQQELILFRIVQEILHNIIKHAKATLIDVFAQFEPEAFTLTVTDNGVGFDASRLEAADYTGFGLGIRNMHNRAKMINTNFTLNSTLDKGVTVRIQLPITNPVK
;
A
#
# COMPACT_ATOMS: atom_id res chain seq x y z
N MET A 1 -29.76 45.86 -69.27
CA MET A 1 -29.06 44.69 -68.81
C MET A 1 -29.87 43.46 -69.20
N ASP A 2 -29.22 42.51 -69.82
CA ASP A 2 -29.93 41.32 -70.35
C ASP A 2 -30.30 40.40 -69.20
N PRO A 3 -31.58 40.10 -68.92
CA PRO A 3 -31.94 39.25 -67.73
C PRO A 3 -31.35 37.88 -67.75
N THR A 4 -30.84 37.40 -68.88
CA THR A 4 -30.19 36.14 -69.03
C THR A 4 -28.73 36.17 -68.45
N SER A 5 -28.06 37.31 -68.52
CA SER A 5 -26.69 37.48 -67.96
C SER A 5 -26.69 37.46 -66.41
N ASP A 6 -27.70 38.05 -65.78
CA ASP A 6 -27.84 38.10 -64.33
C ASP A 6 -28.17 36.72 -63.75
N ILE A 7 -28.95 35.92 -64.45
CA ILE A 7 -29.25 34.52 -64.05
C ILE A 7 -27.95 33.62 -64.10
N ILE A 8 -27.20 33.78 -65.20
CA ILE A 8 -25.94 32.98 -65.37
C ILE A 8 -24.91 33.34 -64.27
N ILE A 9 -24.75 34.63 -63.96
CA ILE A 9 -23.82 35.08 -62.90
C ILE A 9 -24.30 34.54 -61.56
N THR A 10 -25.58 34.55 -61.24
CA THR A 10 -26.14 34.03 -60.00
C THR A 10 -25.84 32.51 -59.83
N ILE A 11 -26.04 31.72 -60.89
CA ILE A 11 -25.75 30.29 -60.89
C ILE A 11 -24.27 30.02 -60.65
N ILE A 12 -23.37 30.77 -61.30
CA ILE A 12 -21.92 30.61 -61.12
C ILE A 12 -21.53 30.94 -59.68
N VAL A 13 -22.03 32.02 -59.11
CA VAL A 13 -21.74 32.41 -57.71
C VAL A 13 -22.23 31.35 -56.74
N VAL A 14 -23.45 30.84 -56.90
CA VAL A 14 -24.00 29.78 -56.03
C VAL A 14 -23.18 28.50 -56.12
N THR A 15 -22.77 28.08 -57.35
CA THR A 15 -21.95 26.88 -57.52
C THR A 15 -20.56 27.02 -56.88
N ILE A 16 -19.93 28.21 -56.98
CA ILE A 16 -18.66 28.48 -56.31
C ILE A 16 -18.81 28.42 -54.79
N ILE A 17 -19.88 28.98 -54.24
CA ILE A 17 -20.16 28.90 -52.80
C ILE A 17 -20.31 27.46 -52.34
N PHE A 18 -21.05 26.62 -53.09
CA PHE A 18 -21.19 25.19 -52.76
C PHE A 18 -19.87 24.43 -52.81
N ILE A 19 -19.02 24.73 -53.81
CA ILE A 19 -17.68 24.10 -53.90
C ILE A 19 -16.81 24.52 -52.70
N LEU A 20 -16.79 25.80 -52.32
CA LEU A 20 -16.05 26.29 -51.18
C LEU A 20 -16.55 25.69 -49.85
N LEU A 21 -17.85 25.56 -49.68
CA LEU A 21 -18.47 24.93 -48.52
C LEU A 21 -18.09 23.45 -48.42
N GLY A 22 -18.12 22.73 -49.56
CA GLY A 22 -17.69 21.33 -49.62
C GLY A 22 -16.21 21.16 -49.29
N ALA A 23 -15.34 22.00 -49.83
CA ALA A 23 -13.92 22.00 -49.54
C ALA A 23 -13.66 22.30 -48.04
N PHE A 24 -14.34 23.28 -47.47
CA PHE A 24 -14.26 23.61 -46.06
C PHE A 24 -14.66 22.40 -45.17
N LEU A 25 -15.76 21.74 -45.49
CA LEU A 25 -16.24 20.58 -44.75
C LEU A 25 -15.22 19.43 -44.79
N ILE A 26 -14.65 19.16 -45.95
CA ILE A 26 -13.63 18.11 -46.11
C ILE A 26 -12.40 18.44 -45.27
N ILE A 27 -11.88 19.67 -45.33
CA ILE A 27 -10.71 20.11 -44.57
C ILE A 27 -11.03 20.04 -43.08
N PHE A 28 -12.20 20.48 -42.64
CA PHE A 28 -12.64 20.38 -41.24
C PHE A 28 -12.65 18.92 -40.74
N LEU A 29 -13.22 18.01 -41.50
CA LEU A 29 -13.25 16.58 -41.15
C LEU A 29 -11.86 15.97 -41.07
N LEU A 30 -10.95 16.30 -41.99
CA LEU A 30 -9.59 15.82 -41.99
C LEU A 30 -8.81 16.31 -40.74
N ILE A 31 -8.94 17.61 -40.41
CA ILE A 31 -8.33 18.18 -39.22
C ILE A 31 -8.89 17.53 -37.96
N HIS A 32 -10.22 17.37 -37.89
CA HIS A 32 -10.86 16.75 -36.73
C HIS A 32 -10.45 15.29 -36.56
N LYS A 33 -10.37 14.52 -37.66
CA LYS A 33 -9.90 13.12 -37.65
C LYS A 33 -8.45 13.03 -37.15
N LYS A 34 -7.55 13.87 -37.71
CA LYS A 34 -6.15 13.92 -37.28
C LYS A 34 -6.00 14.25 -35.78
N LYS A 35 -6.81 15.18 -35.28
CA LYS A 35 -6.82 15.54 -33.85
C LYS A 35 -7.31 14.39 -32.97
N GLN A 36 -8.33 13.65 -33.41
CA GLN A 36 -8.82 12.48 -32.69
C GLN A 36 -7.78 11.35 -32.65
N GLU A 37 -7.08 11.10 -33.78
CA GLU A 37 -6.01 10.09 -33.83
C GLU A 37 -4.87 10.46 -32.88
N ALA A 38 -4.41 11.70 -32.88
CA ALA A 38 -3.38 12.19 -31.98
C ALA A 38 -3.78 12.06 -30.49
N ASN A 39 -5.00 12.44 -30.14
CA ASN A 39 -5.50 12.29 -28.77
C ASN A 39 -5.63 10.81 -28.35
N ARG A 40 -5.95 9.92 -29.30
CA ARG A 40 -6.02 8.47 -29.03
C ARG A 40 -4.64 7.87 -28.80
N GLU A 41 -3.65 8.23 -29.61
CA GLU A 41 -2.26 7.80 -29.43
C GLU A 41 -1.70 8.30 -28.11
N GLU A 42 -1.94 9.55 -27.74
CA GLU A 42 -1.53 10.13 -26.47
C GLU A 42 -2.14 9.38 -25.27
N ARG A 43 -3.45 9.08 -25.32
CA ARG A 43 -4.10 8.28 -24.27
C ARG A 43 -3.56 6.87 -24.18
N GLN A 44 -3.27 6.22 -25.29
CA GLN A 44 -2.69 4.89 -25.31
C GLN A 44 -1.27 4.89 -24.74
N SER A 45 -0.45 5.89 -25.08
CA SER A 45 0.90 6.03 -24.52
C SER A 45 0.87 6.28 -23.02
N LEU A 46 -0.02 7.15 -22.53
CA LEU A 46 -0.21 7.40 -21.09
C LEU A 46 -0.66 6.14 -20.35
N GLN A 47 -1.59 5.38 -20.92
CA GLN A 47 -2.03 4.11 -20.33
C GLN A 47 -0.90 3.07 -20.28
N ALA A 48 -0.10 2.98 -21.35
CA ALA A 48 1.04 2.08 -21.39
C ALA A 48 2.10 2.47 -20.34
N GLN A 49 2.43 3.75 -20.23
CA GLN A 49 3.34 4.28 -19.20
C GLN A 49 2.82 4.01 -17.79
N PHE A 50 1.53 4.26 -17.55
CA PHE A 50 0.91 4.00 -16.26
C PHE A 50 0.99 2.50 -15.89
N THR A 51 0.66 1.61 -16.84
CA THR A 51 0.74 0.16 -16.62
C THR A 51 2.18 -0.28 -16.35
N GLN A 52 3.15 0.24 -17.10
CA GLN A 52 4.57 -0.04 -16.89
C GLN A 52 5.02 0.42 -15.50
N THR A 53 4.64 1.62 -15.08
CA THR A 53 4.96 2.15 -13.73
C THR A 53 4.36 1.28 -12.63
N LEU A 54 3.10 0.82 -12.80
CA LEU A 54 2.46 -0.09 -11.86
C LEU A 54 3.21 -1.42 -11.73
N LEU A 55 3.58 -2.03 -12.85
CA LEU A 55 4.34 -3.29 -12.85
C LEU A 55 5.71 -3.12 -12.21
N GLN A 56 6.41 -2.03 -12.51
CA GLN A 56 7.71 -1.73 -11.90
C GLN A 56 7.57 -1.52 -10.38
N THR A 57 6.58 -0.77 -9.94
CA THR A 57 6.29 -0.57 -8.51
C THR A 57 5.95 -1.90 -7.82
N GLN A 58 5.22 -2.78 -8.49
CA GLN A 58 4.90 -4.10 -7.97
C GLN A 58 6.15 -4.99 -7.80
N LEU A 59 7.06 -4.96 -8.77
CA LEU A 59 8.34 -5.65 -8.68
C LEU A 59 9.21 -5.11 -7.55
N GLU A 60 9.34 -3.78 -7.42
CA GLU A 60 10.09 -3.16 -6.32
C GLU A 60 9.54 -3.55 -4.94
N ILE A 61 8.19 -3.60 -4.80
CA ILE A 61 7.54 -4.06 -3.58
C ILE A 61 7.87 -5.53 -3.30
N GLN A 62 7.85 -6.37 -4.34
CA GLN A 62 8.17 -7.79 -4.20
C GLN A 62 9.63 -8.00 -3.80
N GLU A 63 10.57 -7.31 -4.44
CA GLU A 63 11.99 -7.35 -4.10
C GLU A 63 12.25 -6.86 -2.66
N GLN A 64 11.62 -5.76 -2.25
CA GLN A 64 11.75 -5.25 -0.89
C GLN A 64 11.17 -6.23 0.14
N THR A 65 10.06 -6.86 -0.17
CA THR A 65 9.45 -7.89 0.69
C THR A 65 10.39 -9.09 0.84
N LEU A 66 10.93 -9.61 -0.26
CA LEU A 66 11.89 -10.71 -0.23
C LEU A 66 13.17 -10.36 0.55
N LYS A 67 13.66 -9.14 0.42
CA LYS A 67 14.80 -8.65 1.18
C LYS A 67 14.53 -8.61 2.68
N ASN A 68 13.38 -8.09 3.07
CA ASN A 68 12.98 -8.05 4.49
C ASN A 68 12.84 -9.47 5.06
N ILE A 69 12.25 -10.40 4.30
CA ILE A 69 12.14 -11.82 4.65
C ILE A 69 13.53 -12.44 4.87
N SER A 70 14.45 -12.22 3.92
CA SER A 70 15.82 -12.73 4.02
C SER A 70 16.54 -12.22 5.25
N GLN A 71 16.39 -10.93 5.58
CA GLN A 71 16.94 -10.35 6.79
C GLN A 71 16.34 -10.97 8.05
N GLU A 72 15.02 -11.07 8.13
CA GLU A 72 14.31 -11.64 9.28
C GLU A 72 14.71 -13.10 9.54
N ILE A 73 14.79 -13.89 8.47
CA ILE A 73 15.26 -15.28 8.56
C ILE A 73 16.70 -15.34 9.05
N HIS A 74 17.58 -14.49 8.50
CA HIS A 74 19.01 -14.51 8.88
C HIS A 74 19.22 -14.00 10.30
N ASP A 75 18.66 -12.85 10.65
CA ASP A 75 18.99 -12.13 11.88
C ASP A 75 18.28 -12.71 13.11
N ASN A 76 17.04 -13.16 12.97
CA ASN A 76 16.28 -13.70 14.09
C ASN A 76 16.34 -15.24 14.12
N ILE A 77 15.88 -15.90 13.08
CA ILE A 77 15.77 -17.36 13.08
C ILE A 77 17.15 -18.02 12.99
N GLY A 78 18.02 -17.52 12.10
CA GLY A 78 19.36 -18.04 11.89
C GLY A 78 20.25 -17.91 13.13
N GLN A 79 20.18 -16.77 13.83
CA GLN A 79 20.96 -16.56 15.07
C GLN A 79 20.46 -17.45 16.21
N VAL A 80 19.13 -17.56 16.40
CA VAL A 80 18.53 -18.42 17.44
C VAL A 80 18.90 -19.89 17.22
N LEU A 81 18.83 -20.38 15.97
CA LEU A 81 19.21 -21.74 15.61
C LEU A 81 20.73 -21.97 15.76
N SER A 82 21.56 -20.97 15.47
CA SER A 82 22.99 -21.02 15.64
C SER A 82 23.37 -21.14 17.13
N LEU A 83 22.65 -20.39 17.99
CA LEU A 83 22.85 -20.49 19.44
C LEU A 83 22.39 -21.86 19.99
N ALA A 84 21.25 -22.37 19.53
CA ALA A 84 20.79 -23.71 19.88
C ALA A 84 21.81 -24.77 19.47
N LYS A 85 22.40 -24.67 18.27
CA LYS A 85 23.45 -25.55 17.77
C LYS A 85 24.71 -25.46 18.63
N LEU A 86 25.10 -24.25 19.04
CA LEU A 86 26.27 -24.04 19.93
C LEU A 86 26.02 -24.69 21.28
N ASN A 87 24.85 -24.53 21.89
CA ASN A 87 24.48 -25.17 23.14
C ASN A 87 24.59 -26.69 23.03
N ILE A 88 24.05 -27.29 21.96
CA ILE A 88 24.13 -28.73 21.71
C ILE A 88 25.57 -29.18 21.55
N ASN A 89 26.41 -28.47 20.78
CA ASN A 89 27.79 -28.84 20.52
C ASN A 89 28.70 -28.73 21.79
N THR A 90 28.29 -27.94 22.76
CA THR A 90 29.04 -27.73 24.03
C THR A 90 28.47 -28.54 25.19
N MET A 91 27.56 -29.49 24.95
CA MET A 91 27.04 -30.39 25.96
C MET A 91 28.16 -31.33 26.44
N ASN A 92 28.31 -31.43 27.77
CA ASN A 92 29.22 -32.37 28.42
C ASN A 92 28.40 -33.39 29.23
N CYS A 93 28.59 -34.68 28.95
CA CYS A 93 27.86 -35.76 29.62
C CYS A 93 28.34 -35.99 31.06
N ASP A 94 29.53 -35.47 31.43
CA ASP A 94 30.10 -35.64 32.77
C ASP A 94 29.43 -34.71 33.81
N GLU A 95 28.64 -33.74 33.39
CA GLU A 95 27.96 -32.77 34.25
C GLU A 95 26.41 -32.85 34.07
N PRO A 96 25.71 -33.78 34.72
CA PRO A 96 24.29 -34.05 34.44
C PRO A 96 23.35 -32.83 34.60
N VAL A 97 23.63 -31.95 35.56
CA VAL A 97 22.81 -30.75 35.83
C VAL A 97 22.98 -29.74 34.71
N ALA A 98 24.22 -29.43 34.35
CA ALA A 98 24.54 -28.50 33.23
C ALA A 98 24.08 -29.05 31.89
N LEU A 99 24.12 -30.37 31.70
CA LEU A 99 23.57 -31.03 30.51
C LEU A 99 22.06 -30.82 30.39
N GLN A 100 21.32 -31.00 31.50
CA GLN A 100 19.86 -30.86 31.51
C GLN A 100 19.42 -29.41 31.24
N GLU A 101 20.17 -28.44 31.77
CA GLU A 101 19.97 -27.01 31.52
C GLU A 101 20.20 -26.68 30.06
N LYS A 102 21.30 -27.08 29.45
CA LYS A 102 21.59 -26.89 28.03
C LYS A 102 20.57 -27.55 27.11
N ILE A 103 20.06 -28.72 27.46
CA ILE A 103 18.98 -29.38 26.71
C ILE A 103 17.68 -28.52 26.78
N SER A 104 17.31 -28.03 27.97
CA SER A 104 16.14 -27.18 28.16
C SER A 104 16.24 -25.90 27.36
N ASP A 105 17.39 -25.23 27.43
CA ASP A 105 17.66 -24.00 26.68
C ASP A 105 17.62 -24.23 25.17
N SER A 106 18.21 -25.33 24.68
CA SER A 106 18.17 -25.68 23.26
C SER A 106 16.73 -25.93 22.79
N LYS A 107 15.93 -26.64 23.58
CA LYS A 107 14.49 -26.84 23.28
C LYS A 107 13.74 -25.52 23.22
N HIS A 108 14.01 -24.62 24.18
CA HIS A 108 13.36 -23.29 24.21
C HIS A 108 13.73 -22.47 22.96
N LEU A 109 15.01 -22.41 22.60
CA LEU A 109 15.50 -21.71 21.42
C LEU A 109 14.89 -22.28 20.13
N ILE A 110 14.84 -23.60 19.97
CA ILE A 110 14.24 -24.25 18.80
C ILE A 110 12.72 -23.94 18.74
N SER A 111 12.04 -24.02 19.88
CA SER A 111 10.59 -23.69 19.94
C SER A 111 10.33 -22.23 19.56
N LYS A 112 11.21 -21.32 20.01
CA LYS A 112 11.16 -19.92 19.62
C LYS A 112 11.37 -19.76 18.12
N ALA A 113 12.40 -20.36 17.54
CA ALA A 113 12.65 -20.28 16.10
C ALA A 113 11.48 -20.81 15.25
N ILE A 114 10.83 -21.90 15.69
CA ILE A 114 9.64 -22.44 15.04
C ILE A 114 8.48 -21.46 15.11
N GLN A 115 8.30 -20.80 16.27
CA GLN A 115 7.24 -19.81 16.41
C GLN A 115 7.51 -18.58 15.54
N ASP A 116 8.72 -18.04 15.56
CA ASP A 116 9.14 -16.90 14.74
C ASP A 116 8.95 -17.20 13.23
N LEU A 117 9.28 -18.43 12.80
CA LEU A 117 9.05 -18.85 11.41
C LEU A 117 7.56 -18.93 11.05
N ARG A 118 6.71 -19.42 11.98
CA ARG A 118 5.26 -19.45 11.77
C ARG A 118 4.68 -18.04 11.69
N ASP A 119 5.13 -17.15 12.55
CA ASP A 119 4.67 -15.77 12.60
C ASP A 119 5.09 -15.01 11.33
N LEU A 120 6.32 -15.22 10.87
CA LEU A 120 6.80 -14.71 9.58
C LEU A 120 5.95 -15.26 8.40
N SER A 121 5.70 -16.57 8.39
CA SER A 121 4.86 -17.19 7.35
C SER A 121 3.45 -16.62 7.30
N ARG A 122 2.84 -16.35 8.46
CA ARG A 122 1.49 -15.75 8.54
C ARG A 122 1.48 -14.28 8.11
N SER A 123 2.46 -13.49 8.52
CA SER A 123 2.55 -12.07 8.13
C SER A 123 2.74 -11.90 6.61
N LEU A 124 3.34 -12.89 5.97
CA LEU A 124 3.55 -12.92 4.51
C LEU A 124 2.37 -13.53 3.74
N ASN A 125 1.53 -14.30 4.42
CA ASN A 125 0.46 -15.04 3.78
C ASN A 125 -0.74 -14.15 3.49
N THR A 126 -0.92 -13.86 2.21
CA THR A 126 -2.08 -13.12 1.66
C THR A 126 -3.40 -13.84 1.98
N ASP A 127 -3.36 -15.19 1.98
CA ASP A 127 -4.55 -16.01 2.21
C ASP A 127 -5.08 -15.85 3.63
N TYR A 128 -4.22 -15.59 4.61
CA TYR A 128 -4.62 -15.31 5.98
C TYR A 128 -5.52 -14.07 6.09
N VAL A 129 -5.17 -12.98 5.37
CA VAL A 129 -6.01 -11.76 5.35
C VAL A 129 -7.34 -12.04 4.65
N ILE A 130 -7.32 -12.83 3.58
CA ILE A 130 -8.53 -13.20 2.83
C ILE A 130 -9.48 -14.04 3.70
N GLU A 131 -8.95 -14.99 4.46
CA GLU A 131 -9.75 -15.88 5.31
C GLU A 131 -10.26 -15.19 6.57
N MET A 132 -9.36 -14.55 7.33
CA MET A 132 -9.66 -14.00 8.65
C MET A 132 -10.19 -12.58 8.61
N GLY A 133 -9.92 -11.83 7.53
CA GLY A 133 -10.28 -10.43 7.35
C GLY A 133 -9.29 -9.45 7.95
N LEU A 134 -9.43 -8.18 7.54
CA LEU A 134 -8.54 -7.10 7.93
C LEU A 134 -8.41 -6.96 9.45
N LEU A 135 -9.54 -6.89 10.16
CA LEU A 135 -9.56 -6.60 11.60
C LEU A 135 -8.78 -7.65 12.41
N ARG A 136 -9.02 -8.93 12.15
CA ARG A 136 -8.32 -10.03 12.83
C ARG A 136 -6.85 -10.09 12.48
N SER A 137 -6.50 -9.74 11.24
CA SER A 137 -5.11 -9.70 10.80
C SER A 137 -4.34 -8.56 11.48
N VAL A 138 -4.96 -7.39 11.64
CA VAL A 138 -4.40 -6.27 12.39
C VAL A 138 -4.24 -6.60 13.87
N GLU A 139 -5.26 -7.17 14.50
CA GLU A 139 -5.23 -7.63 15.89
C GLU A 139 -4.04 -8.58 16.14
N TYR A 140 -3.85 -9.54 15.22
CA TYR A 140 -2.75 -10.48 15.29
C TYR A 140 -1.36 -9.80 15.22
N GLU A 141 -1.14 -8.86 14.28
CA GLU A 141 0.11 -8.10 14.18
C GLU A 141 0.39 -7.29 15.47
N LEU A 142 -0.64 -6.67 16.03
CA LEU A 142 -0.53 -5.92 17.28
C LEU A 142 -0.17 -6.83 18.47
N GLU A 143 -0.75 -8.03 18.53
CA GLU A 143 -0.39 -9.02 19.54
C GLU A 143 1.07 -9.48 19.42
N LEU A 144 1.58 -9.69 18.20
CA LEU A 144 2.98 -10.03 17.97
C LEU A 144 3.90 -8.94 18.53
N ILE A 145 3.61 -7.68 18.23
CA ILE A 145 4.38 -6.53 18.72
C ILE A 145 4.33 -6.48 20.26
N LYS A 146 3.14 -6.65 20.86
CA LYS A 146 2.97 -6.65 22.32
C LYS A 146 3.79 -7.74 23.01
N ARG A 147 3.92 -8.92 22.40
CA ARG A 147 4.73 -10.03 22.93
C ARG A 147 6.23 -9.72 23.03
N THR A 148 6.73 -8.76 22.25
CA THR A 148 8.13 -8.32 22.37
C THR A 148 8.43 -7.59 23.68
N GLY A 149 7.38 -7.11 24.37
CA GLY A 149 7.49 -6.40 25.66
C GLY A 149 8.03 -4.97 25.56
N THR A 150 8.29 -4.47 24.34
CA THR A 150 8.88 -3.13 24.12
C THR A 150 7.85 -2.05 23.83
N LEU A 151 6.66 -2.46 23.36
CA LEU A 151 5.59 -1.57 22.91
C LEU A 151 4.24 -2.05 23.45
N GLU A 152 3.46 -1.13 23.98
CA GLU A 152 2.04 -1.37 24.25
C GLU A 152 1.24 -1.13 22.97
N THR A 153 0.21 -1.97 22.77
CA THR A 153 -0.67 -1.87 21.59
C THR A 153 -2.11 -1.91 22.04
N VAL A 154 -2.94 -1.03 21.49
CA VAL A 154 -4.38 -0.96 21.75
C VAL A 154 -5.11 -0.96 20.41
N LEU A 155 -6.21 -1.73 20.32
CA LEU A 155 -7.10 -1.74 19.17
C LEU A 155 -8.50 -1.36 19.64
N HIS A 156 -8.99 -0.26 19.13
CA HIS A 156 -10.36 0.21 19.33
C HIS A 156 -11.20 -0.09 18.08
N VAL A 157 -12.37 -0.67 18.30
CA VAL A 157 -13.30 -0.95 17.21
C VAL A 157 -14.62 -0.26 17.51
N GLU A 158 -15.07 0.60 16.61
CA GLU A 158 -16.33 1.32 16.71
C GLU A 158 -17.26 0.95 15.55
N GLY A 159 -18.54 0.85 15.83
CA GLY A 159 -19.56 0.43 14.88
C GLY A 159 -19.70 -1.10 14.78
N ARG A 160 -20.46 -1.57 13.79
CA ARG A 160 -20.64 -3.01 13.53
C ARG A 160 -19.68 -3.47 12.45
N PRO A 161 -18.70 -4.33 12.76
CA PRO A 161 -17.75 -4.81 11.77
C PRO A 161 -18.43 -5.52 10.59
N TYR A 162 -17.97 -5.22 9.39
CA TYR A 162 -18.33 -5.88 8.13
C TYR A 162 -17.07 -6.18 7.31
N ARG A 163 -17.20 -7.06 6.33
CA ARG A 163 -16.10 -7.38 5.42
C ARG A 163 -16.03 -6.34 4.32
N LEU A 164 -14.80 -5.93 4.00
CA LEU A 164 -14.52 -5.14 2.82
C LEU A 164 -14.28 -6.07 1.61
N GLU A 165 -14.10 -5.52 0.43
CA GLU A 165 -13.64 -6.30 -0.71
C GLU A 165 -12.25 -6.89 -0.43
N GLN A 166 -11.99 -8.11 -0.88
CA GLN A 166 -10.73 -8.82 -0.59
C GLN A 166 -9.49 -8.00 -0.96
N GLN A 167 -9.54 -7.33 -2.11
CA GLN A 167 -8.44 -6.47 -2.55
C GLN A 167 -8.24 -5.27 -1.63
N GLN A 168 -9.32 -4.68 -1.14
CA GLN A 168 -9.28 -3.56 -0.20
C GLN A 168 -8.69 -4.00 1.14
N GLU A 169 -9.15 -5.11 1.71
CA GLU A 169 -8.62 -5.67 2.96
C GLU A 169 -7.12 -5.95 2.87
N LEU A 170 -6.68 -6.55 1.77
CA LEU A 170 -5.28 -6.86 1.54
C LEU A 170 -4.41 -5.59 1.45
N ILE A 171 -4.84 -4.60 0.67
CA ILE A 171 -4.10 -3.35 0.49
C ILE A 171 -4.05 -2.57 1.80
N LEU A 172 -5.16 -2.46 2.53
CA LEU A 172 -5.21 -1.83 3.85
C LEU A 172 -4.27 -2.53 4.84
N PHE A 173 -4.28 -3.86 4.87
CA PHE A 173 -3.38 -4.62 5.73
C PHE A 173 -1.90 -4.35 5.41
N ARG A 174 -1.53 -4.30 4.12
CA ARG A 174 -0.15 -3.94 3.71
C ARG A 174 0.25 -2.52 4.10
N ILE A 175 -0.69 -1.59 4.13
CA ILE A 175 -0.44 -0.23 4.64
C ILE A 175 -0.21 -0.27 6.15
N VAL A 176 -1.03 -1.02 6.89
CA VAL A 176 -0.85 -1.19 8.35
C VAL A 176 0.51 -1.80 8.67
N GLN A 177 0.91 -2.86 7.97
CA GLN A 177 2.23 -3.47 8.18
C GLN A 177 3.38 -2.48 7.98
N GLU A 178 3.31 -1.64 6.95
CA GLU A 178 4.32 -0.60 6.70
C GLU A 178 4.34 0.47 7.80
N ILE A 179 3.15 0.87 8.30
CA ILE A 179 3.05 1.80 9.43
C ILE A 179 3.70 1.18 10.68
N LEU A 180 3.32 -0.04 11.04
CA LEU A 180 3.85 -0.74 12.22
C LEU A 180 5.38 -0.94 12.12
N HIS A 181 5.88 -1.31 10.94
CA HIS A 181 7.32 -1.42 10.68
C HIS A 181 8.03 -0.06 10.89
N ASN A 182 7.47 1.04 10.38
CA ASN A 182 8.03 2.37 10.56
C ASN A 182 8.05 2.79 12.03
N ILE A 183 7.01 2.48 12.79
CA ILE A 183 6.95 2.75 14.23
C ILE A 183 8.05 2.00 14.97
N ILE A 184 8.16 0.69 14.77
CA ILE A 184 9.16 -0.16 15.42
C ILE A 184 10.58 0.32 15.11
N LYS A 185 10.83 0.69 13.86
CA LYS A 185 12.18 1.03 13.39
C LYS A 185 12.60 2.47 13.69
N HIS A 186 11.67 3.41 13.69
CA HIS A 186 12.00 4.83 13.66
C HIS A 186 11.39 5.66 14.79
N ALA A 187 10.23 5.26 15.33
CA ALA A 187 9.46 6.14 16.20
C ALA A 187 9.99 6.23 17.65
N LYS A 188 10.69 5.21 18.16
CA LYS A 188 11.01 5.08 19.59
C LYS A 188 9.76 5.25 20.47
N ALA A 189 8.62 4.82 19.97
CA ALA A 189 7.34 4.89 20.66
C ALA A 189 7.27 3.88 21.81
N THR A 190 6.37 4.10 22.74
CA THR A 190 6.00 3.16 23.80
C THR A 190 4.56 2.66 23.66
N LEU A 191 3.75 3.33 22.84
CA LEU A 191 2.35 3.00 22.63
C LEU A 191 2.00 3.12 21.14
N ILE A 192 1.25 2.11 20.64
CA ILE A 192 0.56 2.16 19.34
C ILE A 192 -0.92 2.07 19.62
N ASP A 193 -1.68 3.04 19.13
CA ASP A 193 -3.14 3.07 19.21
C ASP A 193 -3.74 2.95 17.81
N VAL A 194 -4.56 1.92 17.62
CA VAL A 194 -5.24 1.64 16.35
C VAL A 194 -6.74 1.77 16.56
N PHE A 195 -7.37 2.60 15.74
CA PHE A 195 -8.80 2.85 15.77
C PHE A 195 -9.45 2.46 14.45
N ALA A 196 -10.32 1.47 14.46
CA ALA A 196 -11.08 0.99 13.32
C ALA A 196 -12.56 1.36 13.47
N GLN A 197 -13.06 2.23 12.61
CA GLN A 197 -14.43 2.73 12.64
C GLN A 197 -15.22 2.23 11.42
N PHE A 198 -16.32 1.53 11.69
CA PHE A 198 -17.21 0.96 10.70
C PHE A 198 -18.51 1.75 10.62
N GLU A 199 -18.63 2.57 9.59
CA GLU A 199 -19.83 3.35 9.28
C GLU A 199 -20.53 2.80 8.03
N PRO A 200 -21.83 3.04 7.81
CA PRO A 200 -22.54 2.53 6.63
C PRO A 200 -21.95 3.00 5.28
N GLU A 201 -21.40 4.22 5.26
CA GLU A 201 -20.89 4.87 4.04
C GLU A 201 -19.37 4.96 3.98
N ALA A 202 -18.67 4.61 5.07
CA ALA A 202 -17.22 4.70 5.14
C ALA A 202 -16.63 3.72 6.15
N PHE A 203 -15.44 3.22 5.84
CA PHE A 203 -14.56 2.58 6.80
C PHE A 203 -13.36 3.51 7.06
N THR A 204 -13.07 3.78 8.33
CA THR A 204 -11.92 4.59 8.72
C THR A 204 -10.98 3.78 9.59
N LEU A 205 -9.70 3.76 9.22
CA LEU A 205 -8.63 3.18 10.01
C LEU A 205 -7.62 4.27 10.37
N THR A 206 -7.37 4.44 11.67
CA THR A 206 -6.39 5.39 12.18
C THR A 206 -5.36 4.64 13.02
N VAL A 207 -4.08 4.87 12.75
CA VAL A 207 -2.97 4.33 13.53
C VAL A 207 -2.16 5.50 14.06
N THR A 208 -1.97 5.53 15.37
CA THR A 208 -1.25 6.61 16.07
C THR A 208 -0.15 5.99 16.94
N ASP A 209 1.03 6.59 16.92
CA ASP A 209 2.10 6.32 17.86
C ASP A 209 2.44 7.56 18.68
N ASN A 210 3.04 7.34 19.85
CA ASN A 210 3.51 8.40 20.74
C ASN A 210 5.03 8.63 20.65
N GLY A 211 5.63 8.33 19.51
CA GLY A 211 7.08 8.40 19.33
C GLY A 211 7.61 9.80 19.06
N VAL A 212 8.86 9.86 18.56
CA VAL A 212 9.56 11.13 18.30
C VAL A 212 8.97 11.95 17.16
N GLY A 213 8.13 11.36 16.30
CA GLY A 213 7.60 12.02 15.13
C GLY A 213 8.69 12.56 14.20
N PHE A 214 8.28 13.42 13.27
CA PHE A 214 9.18 14.14 12.36
C PHE A 214 8.53 15.43 11.85
N ASP A 215 9.33 16.32 11.29
CA ASP A 215 8.84 17.56 10.69
C ASP A 215 8.06 17.28 9.40
N ALA A 216 6.75 17.40 9.48
CA ALA A 216 5.83 17.19 8.37
C ALA A 216 5.68 18.41 7.45
N SER A 217 6.29 19.55 7.75
CA SER A 217 6.21 20.77 6.92
C SER A 217 6.74 20.54 5.48
N ARG A 218 7.54 19.50 5.29
CA ARG A 218 8.04 19.05 4.00
C ARG A 218 7.06 18.16 3.23
N LEU A 219 5.89 17.82 3.81
CA LEU A 219 4.83 17.00 3.19
C LEU A 219 3.94 17.80 2.22
N GLU A 220 4.23 19.09 1.98
CA GLU A 220 3.40 19.99 1.14
C GLU A 220 3.32 19.61 -0.34
N ALA A 221 4.08 18.64 -0.81
CA ALA A 221 3.89 18.11 -2.16
C ALA A 221 2.79 17.02 -2.13
N ALA A 222 1.76 17.21 -2.93
CA ALA A 222 0.61 16.31 -3.10
C ALA A 222 0.93 14.82 -3.35
N ASP A 223 2.20 14.46 -3.51
CA ASP A 223 2.69 13.13 -3.88
C ASP A 223 3.67 12.49 -2.89
N TYR A 224 3.93 13.10 -1.74
CA TYR A 224 4.90 12.58 -0.74
C TYR A 224 6.31 12.27 -1.33
N THR A 225 6.70 12.95 -2.39
CA THR A 225 7.94 12.68 -3.16
C THR A 225 9.23 13.04 -2.40
N GLY A 226 9.12 13.80 -1.30
CA GLY A 226 10.26 14.18 -0.44
C GLY A 226 10.57 13.20 0.69
N PHE A 227 9.78 12.13 0.87
CA PHE A 227 9.91 11.15 1.94
C PHE A 227 10.38 9.79 1.43
N GLY A 228 10.85 8.95 2.37
CA GLY A 228 11.34 7.61 2.05
C GLY A 228 10.31 6.76 1.30
N LEU A 229 10.77 5.73 0.62
CA LEU A 229 9.97 4.82 -0.21
C LEU A 229 8.72 4.27 0.51
N GLY A 230 8.78 4.04 1.83
CA GLY A 230 7.67 3.49 2.61
C GLY A 230 6.42 4.38 2.59
N ILE A 231 6.56 5.68 2.86
CA ILE A 231 5.43 6.62 2.90
C ILE A 231 4.82 6.77 1.50
N ARG A 232 5.65 6.90 0.47
CA ARG A 232 5.20 6.95 -0.92
C ARG A 232 4.44 5.69 -1.33
N ASN A 233 4.93 4.53 -0.93
CA ASN A 233 4.29 3.25 -1.22
C ASN A 233 2.93 3.13 -0.52
N MET A 234 2.81 3.55 0.73
CA MET A 234 1.53 3.60 1.45
C MET A 234 0.52 4.49 0.73
N HIS A 235 0.92 5.69 0.33
CA HIS A 235 0.06 6.62 -0.41
C HIS A 235 -0.38 6.04 -1.77
N ASN A 236 0.53 5.46 -2.54
CA ASN A 236 0.20 4.82 -3.82
C ASN A 236 -0.77 3.65 -3.65
N ARG A 237 -0.57 2.81 -2.64
CA ARG A 237 -1.50 1.72 -2.30
C ARG A 237 -2.88 2.25 -1.92
N ALA A 238 -2.95 3.31 -1.13
CA ALA A 238 -4.20 3.95 -0.77
C ALA A 238 -4.96 4.47 -2.01
N LYS A 239 -4.25 5.11 -2.95
CA LYS A 239 -4.82 5.54 -4.23
C LYS A 239 -5.40 4.39 -5.07
N MET A 240 -4.77 3.20 -5.05
CA MET A 240 -5.25 2.03 -5.81
C MET A 240 -6.66 1.57 -5.41
N ILE A 241 -7.04 1.82 -4.16
CA ILE A 241 -8.36 1.46 -3.63
C ILE A 241 -9.26 2.69 -3.38
N ASN A 242 -8.93 3.82 -4.02
CA ASN A 242 -9.70 5.06 -3.92
C ASN A 242 -9.93 5.53 -2.47
N THR A 243 -8.93 5.38 -1.60
CA THR A 243 -9.01 5.86 -0.22
C THR A 243 -8.40 7.25 -0.06
N ASN A 244 -8.94 7.99 0.90
CA ASN A 244 -8.30 9.21 1.38
C ASN A 244 -7.24 8.85 2.42
N PHE A 245 -5.97 9.14 2.11
CA PHE A 245 -4.82 8.88 2.96
C PHE A 245 -4.28 10.19 3.51
N THR A 246 -4.19 10.30 4.83
CA THR A 246 -3.58 11.45 5.50
C THR A 246 -2.54 10.97 6.51
N LEU A 247 -1.39 11.65 6.53
CA LEU A 247 -0.32 11.41 7.47
C LEU A 247 0.01 12.74 8.16
N ASN A 248 -0.12 12.76 9.48
CA ASN A 248 0.21 13.90 10.31
C ASN A 248 1.34 13.50 11.26
N SER A 249 2.37 14.32 11.35
CA SER A 249 3.47 14.15 12.29
C SER A 249 3.88 15.49 12.90
N THR A 250 4.25 15.44 14.14
CA THR A 250 4.81 16.58 14.86
C THR A 250 5.98 16.07 15.70
N LEU A 251 7.09 16.80 15.69
CA LEU A 251 8.25 16.47 16.52
C LEU A 251 7.82 16.27 17.98
N ASP A 252 8.31 15.19 18.59
CA ASP A 252 8.06 14.75 19.97
C ASP A 252 6.57 14.47 20.31
N LYS A 253 5.71 14.33 19.29
CA LYS A 253 4.29 14.00 19.47
C LYS A 253 3.83 12.76 18.70
N GLY A 254 4.77 12.08 18.01
CA GLY A 254 4.49 10.89 17.23
C GLY A 254 3.91 11.15 15.84
N VAL A 255 3.34 10.11 15.27
CA VAL A 255 2.75 10.09 13.93
C VAL A 255 1.33 9.57 14.01
N THR A 256 0.43 10.15 13.24
CA THR A 256 -0.93 9.66 13.02
C THR A 256 -1.16 9.46 11.53
N VAL A 257 -1.48 8.23 11.15
CA VAL A 257 -1.90 7.89 9.79
C VAL A 257 -3.38 7.57 9.81
N ARG A 258 -4.15 8.24 8.97
CA ARG A 258 -5.58 8.00 8.80
C ARG A 258 -5.89 7.63 7.37
N ILE A 259 -6.65 6.55 7.20
CA ILE A 259 -7.10 6.02 5.92
C ILE A 259 -8.61 5.94 5.97
N GLN A 260 -9.29 6.60 5.02
CA GLN A 260 -10.74 6.60 4.92
C GLN A 260 -11.17 6.02 3.57
N LEU A 261 -11.85 4.89 3.62
CA LEU A 261 -12.38 4.18 2.46
C LEU A 261 -13.89 4.47 2.33
N PRO A 262 -14.35 5.14 1.27
CA PRO A 262 -15.77 5.28 1.00
C PRO A 262 -16.38 3.93 0.61
N ILE A 263 -17.51 3.56 1.22
CA ILE A 263 -18.24 2.33 0.93
C ILE A 263 -19.38 2.64 -0.02
N THR A 264 -19.26 2.19 -1.26
CA THR A 264 -20.30 2.36 -2.27
C THR A 264 -21.35 1.25 -2.25
N ASN A 265 -20.99 0.06 -1.73
CA ASN A 265 -21.91 -1.07 -1.52
C ASN A 265 -21.39 -1.93 -0.37
N PRO A 266 -22.00 -1.92 0.83
CA PRO A 266 -21.59 -2.84 1.89
C PRO A 266 -21.85 -4.27 1.44
N VAL A 267 -20.82 -5.09 1.41
CA VAL A 267 -20.96 -6.55 1.20
C VAL A 267 -21.76 -7.10 2.38
N LYS A 268 -22.92 -7.67 2.09
CA LYS A 268 -23.84 -8.24 3.10
C LYS A 268 -23.24 -9.49 3.73
#